data_a0901ae6424fa7e5ee33b4d6ec7ea4af
#
_entry.id   a0901ae6424fa7e5ee33b4d6ec7ea4af
#
_cell.length_a   1.000
_cell.length_b   1.000
_cell.length_c   1.000
_cell.angle_alpha   90.00
_cell.angle_beta   90.00
_cell.angle_gamma   90.00
#
_symmetry.space_group_name_H-M   'P 1'
#
loop_
_entity.id
_entity.type
_entity.pdbx_description
1 polymer ?
#
loop_
_entity_poly.entity_id
_entity_poly.type
_entity_poly.pdbx_seq_one_letter_code
_entity_poly.pdbx_strand_id
1 'polypeptide(L)'
;MKSSTVDVLIVGGGPAGLAAAIELKKSGIKEVRVIEREKHAGGIPRHSHHPGYGIRDLKRFLSGPNYANRYLAKAVKSGAQISTSTTATDWIDKNTLQLTSPSGLEQVSAKAIVLATGARERGRSARAVAGKRAAGIYTTGSLQQATYLENLYIGKRALIVGAEHVSFSAIMT
;
A
#
# COMPACT_ATOMS: atom_id res chain seq x y z
N MET A 1 -2.09 26.01 9.41
CA MET A 1 -1.85 24.91 8.45
C MET A 1 -0.36 24.88 8.18
N LYS A 2 0.25 23.72 8.25
CA LYS A 2 1.69 23.53 8.03
C LYS A 2 1.98 23.48 6.53
N SER A 3 3.12 24.04 6.09
CA SER A 3 3.57 23.96 4.69
C SER A 3 4.99 23.42 4.63
N SER A 4 5.29 22.58 3.66
CA SER A 4 6.62 22.04 3.41
C SER A 4 6.88 21.87 1.90
N THR A 5 8.15 21.70 1.55
CA THR A 5 8.58 21.50 0.15
C THR A 5 9.51 20.29 0.08
N VAL A 6 9.39 19.51 -0.97
CA VAL A 6 10.27 18.37 -1.25
C VAL A 6 10.64 18.33 -2.74
N ASP A 7 11.70 17.61 -3.12
CA ASP A 7 12.00 17.41 -4.53
C ASP A 7 10.97 16.47 -5.17
N VAL A 8 10.70 15.32 -4.54
CA VAL A 8 9.73 14.35 -5.03
C VAL A 8 8.82 13.89 -3.90
N LEU A 9 7.51 14.00 -4.11
CA LEU A 9 6.47 13.42 -3.25
C LEU A 9 5.91 12.15 -3.90
N ILE A 10 5.96 11.04 -3.17
CA ILE A 10 5.42 9.75 -3.62
C ILE A 10 4.17 9.43 -2.81
N VAL A 11 3.05 9.23 -3.50
CA VAL A 11 1.76 8.88 -2.89
C VAL A 11 1.56 7.37 -2.95
N GLY A 12 1.72 6.72 -1.82
CA GLY A 12 1.60 5.28 -1.62
C GLY A 12 2.92 4.61 -1.22
N GLY A 13 2.95 4.04 -0.02
CA GLY A 13 4.08 3.32 0.58
C GLY A 13 4.10 1.82 0.28
N GLY A 14 3.47 1.38 -0.82
CA GLY A 14 3.57 0.01 -1.32
C GLY A 14 4.91 -0.26 -2.03
N PRO A 15 5.13 -1.50 -2.54
CA PRO A 15 6.40 -1.87 -3.19
C PRO A 15 6.82 -0.93 -4.32
N ALA A 16 5.87 -0.45 -5.14
CA ALA A 16 6.15 0.46 -6.24
C ALA A 16 6.67 1.82 -5.74
N GLY A 17 6.00 2.41 -4.76
CA GLY A 17 6.41 3.71 -4.19
C GLY A 17 7.73 3.62 -3.44
N LEU A 18 7.94 2.53 -2.68
CA LEU A 18 9.21 2.29 -1.98
C LEU A 18 10.36 2.04 -2.96
N ALA A 19 10.13 1.31 -4.06
CA ALA A 19 11.12 1.11 -5.10
C ALA A 19 11.48 2.43 -5.79
N ALA A 20 10.49 3.25 -6.15
CA ALA A 20 10.70 4.58 -6.71
C ALA A 20 11.55 5.46 -5.77
N ALA A 21 11.23 5.46 -4.47
CA ALA A 21 11.98 6.22 -3.48
C ALA A 21 13.46 5.79 -3.42
N ILE A 22 13.72 4.49 -3.43
CA ILE A 22 15.08 3.93 -3.42
C ILE A 22 15.86 4.41 -4.65
N GLU A 23 15.29 4.30 -5.83
CA GLU A 23 15.98 4.67 -7.07
C GLU A 23 16.19 6.19 -7.19
N LEU A 24 15.23 7.01 -6.78
CA LEU A 24 15.37 8.46 -6.71
C LEU A 24 16.51 8.88 -5.77
N LYS A 25 16.59 8.25 -4.60
CA LYS A 25 17.68 8.51 -3.64
C LYS A 25 19.03 8.09 -4.20
N LYS A 26 19.13 6.95 -4.87
CA LYS A 26 20.35 6.51 -5.58
C LYS A 26 20.77 7.46 -6.70
N SER A 27 19.80 8.07 -7.37
CA SER A 27 20.03 9.07 -8.42
C SER A 27 20.42 10.45 -7.89
N GLY A 28 20.59 10.59 -6.57
CA GLY A 28 21.05 11.83 -5.95
C GLY A 28 19.95 12.85 -5.61
N ILE A 29 18.68 12.49 -5.73
CA ILE A 29 17.57 13.37 -5.31
C ILE A 29 17.59 13.51 -3.79
N LYS A 30 17.66 14.78 -3.31
CA LYS A 30 17.89 15.05 -1.88
C LYS A 30 16.62 14.86 -1.04
N GLU A 31 15.51 15.45 -1.45
CA GLU A 31 14.28 15.50 -0.69
C GLU A 31 13.22 14.56 -1.31
N VAL A 32 13.23 13.27 -0.92
CA VAL A 32 12.25 12.28 -1.34
C VAL A 32 11.39 11.90 -0.16
N ARG A 33 10.07 12.15 -0.26
CA ARG A 33 9.09 11.82 0.77
C ARG A 33 8.04 10.87 0.21
N VAL A 34 7.81 9.76 0.91
CA VAL A 34 6.72 8.81 0.65
C VAL A 34 5.64 9.03 1.69
N ILE A 35 4.40 9.19 1.27
CA ILE A 35 3.25 9.20 2.16
C ILE A 35 2.47 7.89 2.03
N GLU A 36 2.01 7.38 3.17
CA GLU A 36 1.22 6.14 3.28
C GLU A 36 0.05 6.35 4.23
N ARG A 37 -1.16 6.04 3.77
CA ARG A 37 -2.38 6.20 4.56
C ARG A 37 -2.48 5.25 5.75
N GLU A 38 -1.92 4.05 5.61
CA GLU A 38 -1.91 3.05 6.66
C GLU A 38 -0.89 3.40 7.76
N LYS A 39 -1.05 2.78 8.93
CA LYS A 39 -0.08 2.90 10.04
C LYS A 39 1.31 2.36 9.70
N HIS A 40 1.37 1.46 8.71
CA HIS A 40 2.61 0.80 8.28
C HIS A 40 2.71 0.80 6.76
N ALA A 41 3.85 1.17 6.23
CA ALA A 41 4.15 1.05 4.82
C ALA A 41 4.43 -0.41 4.41
N GLY A 42 4.33 -0.71 3.12
CA GLY A 42 4.56 -2.03 2.53
C GLY A 42 3.42 -2.51 1.62
N GLY A 43 2.25 -1.88 1.70
CA GLY A 43 1.11 -2.15 0.82
C GLY A 43 0.54 -3.58 0.95
N ILE A 44 -0.06 -4.08 -0.12
CA ILE A 44 -0.74 -5.39 -0.18
C ILE A 44 0.13 -6.56 0.32
N PRO A 45 1.43 -6.67 0.01
CA PRO A 45 2.24 -7.78 0.52
C PRO A 45 2.23 -7.94 2.04
N ARG A 46 1.99 -6.89 2.81
CA ARG A 46 1.93 -6.95 4.29
C ARG A 46 0.89 -7.95 4.81
N HIS A 47 -0.21 -8.11 4.12
CA HIS A 47 -1.30 -9.04 4.49
C HIS A 47 -1.44 -10.22 3.53
N SER A 48 -0.54 -10.39 2.58
CA SER A 48 -0.51 -11.53 1.65
C SER A 48 0.56 -12.52 2.09
N HIS A 49 0.22 -13.41 3.02
CA HIS A 49 1.20 -14.23 3.74
C HIS A 49 1.75 -15.43 2.96
N HIS A 50 1.16 -15.77 1.80
CA HIS A 50 1.68 -16.82 0.95
C HIS A 50 3.09 -16.50 0.40
N PRO A 51 3.88 -17.52 0.05
CA PRO A 51 5.20 -17.35 -0.55
C PRO A 51 5.11 -16.94 -2.04
N GLY A 52 6.27 -16.69 -2.64
CA GLY A 52 6.42 -16.38 -4.07
C GLY A 52 6.80 -14.92 -4.36
N TYR A 53 6.90 -14.10 -3.35
CA TYR A 53 7.37 -12.72 -3.48
C TYR A 53 8.89 -12.64 -3.66
N GLY A 54 9.36 -11.64 -4.42
CA GLY A 54 10.77 -11.30 -4.53
C GLY A 54 11.59 -12.15 -5.50
N ILE A 55 11.00 -13.10 -6.22
CA ILE A 55 11.72 -13.99 -7.14
C ILE A 55 12.36 -13.18 -8.28
N ARG A 56 11.61 -12.25 -8.86
CA ARG A 56 12.03 -11.48 -10.05
C ARG A 56 13.02 -10.37 -9.71
N ASP A 57 12.76 -9.62 -8.67
CA ASP A 57 13.43 -8.35 -8.32
C ASP A 57 14.48 -8.49 -7.21
N LEU A 58 14.23 -9.33 -6.23
CA LEU A 58 15.16 -9.58 -5.12
C LEU A 58 15.96 -10.88 -5.25
N LYS A 59 15.64 -11.72 -6.28
CA LYS A 59 16.22 -13.07 -6.48
C LYS A 59 16.10 -13.93 -5.20
N ARG A 60 14.96 -13.81 -4.50
CA ARG A 60 14.66 -14.49 -3.26
C ARG A 60 13.21 -14.98 -3.25
N PHE A 61 12.99 -16.10 -2.59
CA PHE A 61 11.65 -16.64 -2.36
C PHE A 61 11.17 -16.22 -0.96
N LEU A 62 10.26 -15.25 -0.93
CA LEU A 62 9.82 -14.60 0.32
C LEU A 62 8.29 -14.72 0.48
N SER A 63 7.83 -14.64 1.73
CA SER A 63 6.44 -14.30 2.03
C SER A 63 6.18 -12.82 1.77
N GLY A 64 4.92 -12.45 1.57
CA GLY A 64 4.55 -11.05 1.35
C GLY A 64 5.05 -10.09 2.44
N PRO A 65 4.85 -10.37 3.75
CA PRO A 65 5.37 -9.50 4.81
C PRO A 65 6.89 -9.33 4.77
N ASN A 66 7.63 -10.41 4.53
CA ASN A 66 9.08 -10.34 4.43
C ASN A 66 9.54 -9.51 3.22
N TYR A 67 8.82 -9.59 2.11
CA TYR A 67 9.04 -8.78 0.93
C TYR A 67 8.79 -7.30 1.22
N ALA A 68 7.64 -6.96 1.82
CA ALA A 68 7.28 -5.60 2.20
C ALA A 68 8.34 -4.98 3.14
N ASN A 69 8.73 -5.71 4.19
CA ASN A 69 9.72 -5.27 5.17
C ASN A 69 11.09 -5.01 4.53
N ARG A 70 11.50 -5.83 3.56
CA ARG A 70 12.78 -5.60 2.84
C ARG A 70 12.76 -4.32 2.02
N TYR A 71 11.68 -4.04 1.32
CA TYR A 71 11.54 -2.79 0.57
C TYR A 71 11.52 -1.58 1.49
N LEU A 72 10.75 -1.65 2.58
CA LEU A 72 10.69 -0.58 3.57
C LEU A 72 12.08 -0.31 4.19
N ALA A 73 12.78 -1.35 4.62
CA ALA A 73 14.12 -1.22 5.18
C ALA A 73 15.11 -0.61 4.18
N LYS A 74 15.06 -1.01 2.90
CA LYS A 74 15.90 -0.42 1.86
C LYS A 74 15.58 1.05 1.61
N ALA A 75 14.29 1.44 1.58
CA ALA A 75 13.87 2.81 1.38
C ALA A 75 14.32 3.72 2.54
N VAL A 76 14.13 3.26 3.79
CA VAL A 76 14.65 3.97 4.98
C VAL A 76 16.17 4.10 4.93
N LYS A 77 16.88 3.01 4.62
CA LYS A 77 18.36 3.03 4.50
C LYS A 77 18.85 3.97 3.40
N SER A 78 18.09 4.15 2.33
CA SER A 78 18.44 5.09 1.25
C SER A 78 18.30 6.57 1.66
N GLY A 79 17.70 6.85 2.82
CA GLY A 79 17.45 8.20 3.30
C GLY A 79 16.15 8.82 2.77
N ALA A 80 15.21 8.02 2.26
CA ALA A 80 13.86 8.50 1.94
C ALA A 80 13.05 8.71 3.22
N GLN A 81 12.30 9.80 3.27
CA GLN A 81 11.38 10.08 4.38
C GLN A 81 10.09 9.28 4.16
N ILE A 82 9.69 8.48 5.14
CA ILE A 82 8.44 7.71 5.10
C ILE A 82 7.47 8.28 6.14
N SER A 83 6.34 8.80 5.66
CA SER A 83 5.27 9.37 6.49
C SER A 83 4.05 8.45 6.43
N THR A 84 3.85 7.65 7.46
CA THR A 84 2.68 6.78 7.61
C THR A 84 1.50 7.52 8.24
N SER A 85 0.30 6.90 8.25
CA SER A 85 -0.95 7.54 8.71
C SER A 85 -1.17 8.91 8.04
N THR A 86 -0.74 9.06 6.80
CA THR A 86 -0.76 10.31 6.05
C THR A 86 -1.44 10.10 4.70
N THR A 87 -2.53 10.80 4.46
CA THR A 87 -3.36 10.67 3.26
C THR A 87 -3.31 11.96 2.45
N ALA A 88 -3.10 11.85 1.13
CA ALA A 88 -3.34 12.95 0.21
C ALA A 88 -4.87 13.11 0.06
N THR A 89 -5.39 14.28 0.42
CA THR A 89 -6.83 14.54 0.48
C THR A 89 -7.32 15.48 -0.61
N ASP A 90 -6.43 16.33 -1.14
CA ASP A 90 -6.78 17.26 -2.20
C ASP A 90 -5.56 17.69 -3.02
N TRP A 91 -5.82 18.21 -4.21
CA TRP A 91 -4.88 18.95 -5.04
C TRP A 91 -5.11 20.45 -4.86
N ILE A 92 -4.13 21.16 -4.34
CA ILE A 92 -4.17 22.61 -4.21
C ILE A 92 -3.82 23.27 -5.56
N ASP A 93 -2.80 22.73 -6.20
CA ASP A 93 -2.38 23.06 -7.56
C ASP A 93 -1.67 21.87 -8.20
N LYS A 94 -1.13 22.05 -9.44
CA LYS A 94 -0.45 20.99 -10.19
C LYS A 94 0.73 20.31 -9.47
N ASN A 95 1.32 20.97 -8.48
CA ASN A 95 2.53 20.55 -7.80
C ASN A 95 2.36 20.49 -6.26
N THR A 96 1.18 20.80 -5.74
CA THR A 96 0.93 20.89 -4.29
C THR A 96 -0.25 20.03 -3.89
N LEU A 97 -0.02 19.11 -2.96
CA LEU A 97 -1.05 18.29 -2.34
C LEU A 97 -1.37 18.77 -0.92
N GLN A 98 -2.64 18.70 -0.57
CA GLN A 98 -3.06 18.73 0.83
C GLN A 98 -2.97 17.33 1.42
N LEU A 99 -2.32 17.23 2.56
CA LEU A 99 -2.19 15.99 3.32
C LEU A 99 -2.92 16.10 4.65
N THR A 100 -3.55 15.01 5.04
CA THR A 100 -4.19 14.84 6.35
C THR A 100 -3.46 13.75 7.12
N SER A 101 -3.12 14.02 8.36
CA SER A 101 -2.45 13.08 9.27
C SER A 101 -2.93 13.30 10.71
N PRO A 102 -2.56 12.44 11.67
CA PRO A 102 -2.86 12.67 13.09
C PRO A 102 -2.31 13.99 13.63
N SER A 103 -1.29 14.56 12.99
CA SER A 103 -0.74 15.88 13.35
C SER A 103 -1.48 17.07 12.71
N GLY A 104 -2.56 16.81 11.96
CA GLY A 104 -3.40 17.81 11.30
C GLY A 104 -3.16 17.91 9.80
N LEU A 105 -3.50 19.09 9.25
CA LEU A 105 -3.40 19.39 7.82
C LEU A 105 -2.02 19.98 7.47
N GLU A 106 -1.48 19.50 6.36
CA GLU A 106 -0.22 19.98 5.78
C GLU A 106 -0.39 20.19 4.28
N GLN A 107 0.18 21.24 3.71
CA GLN A 107 0.36 21.42 2.29
C GLN A 107 1.80 21.08 1.91
N VAL A 108 1.98 20.19 0.93
CA VAL A 108 3.30 19.78 0.47
C VAL A 108 3.43 20.10 -1.01
N SER A 109 4.36 20.99 -1.33
CA SER A 109 4.74 21.28 -2.70
C SER A 109 5.93 20.40 -3.12
N ALA A 110 5.92 19.89 -4.34
CA ALA A 110 6.96 19.03 -4.88
C ALA A 110 7.32 19.44 -6.31
N LYS A 111 8.58 19.25 -6.71
CA LYS A 111 9.00 19.42 -8.12
C LYS A 111 8.38 18.35 -9.01
N ALA A 112 8.16 17.15 -8.45
CA ALA A 112 7.45 16.05 -9.10
C ALA A 112 6.63 15.26 -8.09
N ILE A 113 5.47 14.74 -8.52
CA ILE A 113 4.60 13.88 -7.73
C ILE A 113 4.48 12.54 -8.44
N VAL A 114 4.75 11.45 -7.70
CA VAL A 114 4.62 10.08 -8.18
C VAL A 114 3.40 9.44 -7.53
N LEU A 115 2.44 9.01 -8.35
CA LEU A 115 1.26 8.28 -7.87
C LEU A 115 1.55 6.77 -7.90
N ALA A 116 1.74 6.17 -6.73
CA ALA A 116 1.96 4.74 -6.53
C ALA A 116 0.87 4.12 -5.63
N THR A 117 -0.38 4.53 -5.87
CA THR A 117 -1.55 4.25 -5.04
C THR A 117 -2.01 2.79 -5.07
N GLY A 118 -1.44 1.97 -5.97
CA GLY A 118 -1.77 0.57 -6.12
C GLY A 118 -3.13 0.31 -6.77
N ALA A 119 -3.66 -0.88 -6.53
CA ALA A 119 -4.96 -1.32 -7.01
C ALA A 119 -5.90 -1.61 -5.84
N ARG A 120 -7.19 -1.51 -6.12
CA ARG A 120 -8.25 -1.90 -5.19
C ARG A 120 -9.17 -2.91 -5.87
N GLU A 121 -9.48 -3.99 -5.18
CA GLU A 121 -10.44 -4.96 -5.66
C GLU A 121 -11.83 -4.33 -5.83
N ARG A 122 -12.52 -4.73 -6.89
CA ARG A 122 -13.91 -4.36 -7.08
C ARG A 122 -14.77 -5.08 -6.03
N GLY A 123 -15.46 -4.32 -5.23
CA GLY A 123 -16.43 -4.85 -4.28
C GLY A 123 -17.61 -5.53 -4.99
N ARG A 124 -18.40 -6.26 -4.23
CA ARG A 124 -19.57 -7.02 -4.70
C ARG A 124 -20.54 -6.20 -5.57
N SER A 125 -20.87 -4.97 -5.16
CA SER A 125 -21.78 -4.09 -5.92
C SER A 125 -21.21 -3.70 -7.29
N ALA A 126 -19.91 -3.44 -7.38
CA ALA A 126 -19.23 -3.12 -8.63
C ALA A 126 -19.07 -4.33 -9.57
N ARG A 127 -19.28 -5.56 -9.06
CA ARG A 127 -19.35 -6.81 -9.83
C ARG A 127 -20.78 -7.25 -10.14
N ALA A 128 -21.77 -6.43 -9.84
CA ALA A 128 -23.20 -6.70 -10.03
C ALA A 128 -23.68 -8.02 -9.38
N VAL A 129 -23.07 -8.44 -8.28
CA VAL A 129 -23.48 -9.62 -7.53
C VAL A 129 -24.70 -9.27 -6.70
N ALA A 130 -25.87 -9.79 -7.09
CA ALA A 130 -27.15 -9.53 -6.47
C ALA A 130 -27.30 -10.15 -5.05
N GLY A 131 -28.36 -9.79 -4.36
CA GLY A 131 -28.76 -10.34 -3.07
C GLY A 131 -28.39 -9.48 -1.85
N LYS A 132 -28.80 -9.94 -0.67
CA LYS A 132 -28.53 -9.24 0.60
C LYS A 132 -27.05 -9.32 0.95
N ARG A 133 -26.52 -8.24 1.55
CA ARG A 133 -25.16 -8.23 2.09
C ARG A 133 -25.15 -8.91 3.45
N ALA A 134 -24.91 -10.21 3.46
CA ALA A 134 -24.73 -10.96 4.71
C ALA A 134 -23.34 -10.70 5.30
N ALA A 135 -23.20 -10.92 6.62
CA ALA A 135 -21.90 -11.01 7.25
C ALA A 135 -21.09 -12.17 6.64
N GLY A 136 -19.76 -12.04 6.62
CA GLY A 136 -18.88 -13.07 6.06
C GLY A 136 -18.68 -12.99 4.55
N ILE A 137 -19.11 -11.92 3.88
CA ILE A 137 -18.81 -11.67 2.46
C ILE A 137 -17.63 -10.69 2.36
N TYR A 138 -16.52 -11.17 1.85
CA TYR A 138 -15.25 -10.44 1.76
C TYR A 138 -14.76 -10.34 0.32
N THR A 139 -14.01 -9.30 0.00
CA THR A 139 -13.01 -9.34 -1.07
C THR A 139 -11.75 -10.04 -0.53
N THR A 140 -10.88 -10.54 -1.40
CA THR A 140 -9.65 -11.21 -0.95
C THR A 140 -8.79 -10.30 -0.08
N GLY A 141 -8.62 -9.05 -0.49
CA GLY A 141 -7.82 -8.10 0.30
C GLY A 141 -8.43 -7.82 1.67
N SER A 142 -9.78 -7.68 1.78
CA SER A 142 -10.43 -7.49 3.08
C SER A 142 -10.38 -8.74 3.96
N LEU A 143 -10.48 -9.94 3.36
CA LEU A 143 -10.28 -11.20 4.06
C LEU A 143 -8.88 -11.27 4.68
N GLN A 144 -7.86 -11.03 3.88
CA GLN A 144 -6.47 -11.09 4.30
C GLN A 144 -6.13 -10.03 5.37
N GLN A 145 -6.65 -8.81 5.23
CA GLN A 145 -6.48 -7.78 6.26
C GLN A 145 -7.12 -8.20 7.58
N ALA A 146 -8.37 -8.65 7.55
CA ALA A 146 -9.07 -9.12 8.74
C ALA A 146 -8.31 -10.27 9.43
N THR A 147 -7.83 -11.25 8.65
CA THR A 147 -7.10 -12.41 9.18
C THR A 147 -5.72 -12.03 9.72
N TYR A 148 -4.91 -11.32 8.92
CA TYR A 148 -3.47 -11.16 9.21
C TYR A 148 -3.09 -9.86 9.89
N LEU A 149 -3.88 -8.79 9.73
CA LEU A 149 -3.60 -7.51 10.39
C LEU A 149 -4.45 -7.29 11.64
N GLU A 150 -5.68 -7.82 11.64
CA GLU A 150 -6.64 -7.64 12.72
C GLU A 150 -6.82 -8.89 13.59
N ASN A 151 -6.23 -10.03 13.17
CA ASN A 151 -6.34 -11.34 13.84
C ASN A 151 -7.80 -11.79 14.08
N LEU A 152 -8.70 -11.45 13.16
CA LEU A 152 -10.10 -11.83 13.26
C LEU A 152 -10.31 -13.27 12.81
N TYR A 153 -11.13 -14.00 13.54
CA TYR A 153 -11.58 -15.31 13.13
C TYR A 153 -12.67 -15.18 12.05
N ILE A 154 -12.39 -15.66 10.85
CA ILE A 154 -13.26 -15.48 9.67
C ILE A 154 -14.22 -16.66 9.48
N GLY A 155 -13.88 -17.84 9.93
CA GLY A 155 -14.67 -19.06 9.80
C GLY A 155 -13.82 -20.27 9.36
N LYS A 156 -14.48 -21.45 9.28
CA LYS A 156 -13.80 -22.72 8.93
C LYS A 156 -14.03 -23.18 7.49
N ARG A 157 -15.06 -22.67 6.83
CA ARG A 157 -15.43 -23.08 5.47
C ARG A 157 -15.64 -21.83 4.64
N ALA A 158 -14.96 -21.75 3.50
CA ALA A 158 -15.06 -20.64 2.57
C ALA A 158 -15.63 -21.12 1.23
N LEU A 159 -16.50 -20.30 0.64
CA LEU A 159 -16.85 -20.39 -0.77
C LEU A 159 -16.14 -19.26 -1.50
N ILE A 160 -15.30 -19.59 -2.47
CA ILE A 160 -14.56 -18.62 -3.28
C ILE A 160 -15.22 -18.54 -4.65
N VAL A 161 -15.60 -17.33 -5.04
CA VAL A 161 -16.23 -17.06 -6.34
C VAL A 161 -15.24 -16.27 -7.20
N GLY A 162 -14.67 -16.96 -8.18
CA GLY A 162 -13.66 -16.45 -9.11
C GLY A 162 -12.54 -17.46 -9.35
N ALA A 163 -11.79 -17.28 -10.43
CA ALA A 163 -10.67 -18.13 -10.82
C ALA A 163 -9.41 -17.32 -11.17
N GLU A 164 -9.36 -16.06 -10.76
CA GLU A 164 -8.21 -15.19 -10.93
C GLU A 164 -7.08 -15.57 -9.94
N HIS A 165 -5.87 -15.09 -10.19
CA HIS A 165 -4.73 -15.33 -9.27
C HIS A 165 -5.01 -14.95 -7.81
N VAL A 166 -5.81 -13.92 -7.61
CA VAL A 166 -6.20 -13.46 -6.25
C VAL A 166 -7.09 -14.48 -5.54
N SER A 167 -7.86 -15.29 -6.27
CA SER A 167 -8.67 -16.38 -5.69
C SER A 167 -7.79 -17.47 -5.06
N PHE A 168 -6.67 -17.82 -5.69
CA PHE A 168 -5.69 -18.73 -5.10
C PHE A 168 -5.04 -18.14 -3.83
N SER A 169 -4.79 -16.83 -3.84
CA SER A 169 -4.31 -16.14 -2.64
C SER A 169 -5.31 -16.23 -1.48
N ALA A 170 -6.62 -16.16 -1.78
CA ALA A 170 -7.67 -16.35 -0.77
C ALA A 170 -7.70 -17.79 -0.20
N ILE A 171 -7.46 -18.82 -1.06
CA ILE A 171 -7.38 -20.21 -0.60
C ILE A 171 -6.23 -20.41 0.39
N MET A 172 -5.13 -19.69 0.20
CA MET A 172 -3.94 -19.81 1.03
C MET A 172 -4.01 -18.95 2.32
N THR A 173 -5.13 -18.22 2.52
CA THR A 173 -5.37 -17.42 3.72
C THR A 173 -6.02 -18.24 4.82
#